data_4c310baa262865fbf34ea522f61c0488
#
_entry.id   4c310baa262865fbf34ea522f61c0488
#
_cell.length_a   1.000
_cell.length_b   1.000
_cell.length_c   1.000
_cell.angle_alpha   90.00
_cell.angle_beta   90.00
_cell.angle_gamma   90.00
#
_symmetry.space_group_name_H-M   'P 1'
#
loop_
_entity.id
_entity.type
_entity.pdbx_description
1 polymer ?
#
loop_
_entity_poly.entity_id
_entity_poly.type
_entity_poly.pdbx_seq_one_letter_code
_entity_poly.pdbx_strand_id
1 'polypeptide(L)'
;MYDHYHAIPNSNVANLSFIDLTNSSLDERIELLCVIHHSGAIKHYKKIYGSWIGALIDAGLIENGIWKTSRGYHCLAEDGHICLSMAEKSIDDYLYHNNIKHEKEPRYPEGNYRGDFLINGIFVEYFGLVGDKEYDKKIKIKRKIAQKYNVQLIEIYPHDIMEVHGLDRCFKQFL
;
A
#
# COMPACT_ATOMS: atom_id res chain seq x y z
N MET A 1 8.84 22.40 6.14
CA MET A 1 9.04 21.44 7.25
C MET A 1 10.35 20.68 7.12
N TYR A 2 10.62 20.00 6.01
CA TYR A 2 11.90 19.31 5.82
C TYR A 2 13.09 20.28 5.84
N ASP A 3 13.01 21.38 5.11
CA ASP A 3 14.08 22.39 5.01
C ASP A 3 14.42 23.04 6.36
N HIS A 4 13.46 23.08 7.27
CA HIS A 4 13.65 23.67 8.60
C HIS A 4 14.18 22.65 9.61
N TYR A 5 13.63 21.44 9.64
CA TYR A 5 13.96 20.43 10.66
C TYR A 5 14.90 19.33 10.16
N HIS A 6 15.22 19.30 8.86
CA HIS A 6 16.00 18.24 8.20
C HIS A 6 15.49 16.82 8.49
N ALA A 7 14.19 16.69 8.76
CA ALA A 7 13.53 15.43 9.07
C ALA A 7 12.35 15.20 8.13
N ILE A 8 12.24 13.99 7.62
CA ILE A 8 11.12 13.57 6.77
C ILE A 8 9.87 13.49 7.64
N PRO A 9 8.83 14.31 7.38
CA PRO A 9 7.62 14.30 8.19
C PRO A 9 6.86 12.97 8.02
N ASN A 10 6.36 12.43 9.11
CA ASN A 10 5.50 11.25 9.06
C ASN A 10 4.07 11.62 8.61
N SER A 11 3.26 10.60 8.31
CA SER A 11 1.88 10.80 7.83
C SER A 11 0.93 11.39 8.88
N ASN A 12 1.32 11.43 10.14
CA ASN A 12 0.59 12.09 11.21
C ASN A 12 1.33 13.35 11.66
N VAL A 13 1.16 14.42 10.88
CA VAL A 13 1.84 15.71 11.14
C VAL A 13 1.45 16.27 12.53
N ALA A 14 0.29 15.91 13.07
CA ALA A 14 -0.12 16.28 14.42
C ALA A 14 0.64 15.48 15.50
N ASN A 15 1.22 14.34 15.13
CA ASN A 15 2.09 13.57 16.01
C ASN A 15 3.54 14.03 15.81
N LEU A 16 3.93 15.02 16.56
CA LEU A 16 5.25 15.68 16.50
C LEU A 16 6.42 14.82 17.03
N SER A 17 6.25 13.49 17.02
CA SER A 17 7.25 12.54 17.52
C SER A 17 8.60 12.58 16.80
N PHE A 18 8.69 13.26 15.66
CA PHE A 18 9.94 13.48 14.93
C PHE A 18 10.68 14.77 15.38
N ILE A 19 10.09 15.54 16.28
CA ILE A 19 10.66 16.78 16.81
C ILE A 19 10.74 16.67 18.32
N ASP A 20 11.90 16.92 18.87
CA ASP A 20 12.09 17.05 20.33
C ASP A 20 11.61 18.44 20.79
N LEU A 21 10.33 18.53 21.13
CA LEU A 21 9.74 19.74 21.67
C LEU A 21 10.23 20.11 23.07
N THR A 22 10.86 19.18 23.79
CA THR A 22 11.30 19.39 25.17
C THR A 22 12.43 20.41 25.22
N ASN A 23 13.29 20.38 24.22
CA ASN A 23 14.46 21.26 24.11
C ASN A 23 14.24 22.46 23.17
N SER A 24 13.04 22.61 22.58
CA SER A 24 12.74 23.71 21.67
C SER A 24 12.40 25.01 22.41
N SER A 25 12.88 26.11 21.91
CA SER A 25 12.52 27.46 22.35
C SER A 25 11.05 27.80 22.06
N LEU A 26 10.52 28.86 22.63
CA LEU A 26 9.16 29.31 22.35
C LEU A 26 9.00 29.73 20.88
N ASP A 27 9.98 30.37 20.29
CA ASP A 27 9.93 30.84 18.90
C ASP A 27 9.93 29.68 17.94
N GLU A 28 10.74 28.63 18.16
CA GLU A 28 10.73 27.38 17.37
C GLU A 28 9.38 26.65 17.45
N ARG A 29 8.73 26.65 18.62
CA ARG A 29 7.40 26.07 18.79
C ARG A 29 6.34 26.85 18.03
N ILE A 30 6.39 28.17 18.03
CA ILE A 30 5.48 29.05 17.28
C ILE A 30 5.68 28.81 15.79
N GLU A 31 6.91 28.78 15.32
CA GLU A 31 7.22 28.52 13.92
C GLU A 31 6.70 27.15 13.46
N LEU A 32 6.90 26.10 14.27
CA LEU A 32 6.35 24.77 14.01
C LEU A 32 4.83 24.78 13.88
N LEU A 33 4.12 25.46 14.77
CA LEU A 33 2.67 25.59 14.71
C LEU A 33 2.23 26.30 13.42
N CYS A 34 2.95 27.33 12.99
CA CYS A 34 2.70 28.00 11.71
C CYS A 34 2.88 27.04 10.54
N VAL A 35 3.97 26.27 10.51
CA VAL A 35 4.23 25.27 9.47
C VAL A 35 3.13 24.20 9.43
N ILE A 36 2.72 23.69 10.59
CA ILE A 36 1.63 22.70 10.68
C ILE A 36 0.31 23.28 10.17
N HIS A 37 0.00 24.52 10.55
CA HIS A 37 -1.22 25.21 10.12
C HIS A 37 -1.27 25.37 8.59
N HIS A 38 -0.16 25.69 7.95
CA HIS A 38 -0.07 25.90 6.51
C HIS A 38 0.11 24.61 5.70
N SER A 39 0.57 23.50 6.32
CA SER A 39 0.85 22.26 5.59
C SER A 39 -0.41 21.53 5.09
N GLY A 40 -1.59 21.91 5.56
CA GLY A 40 -2.85 21.27 5.17
C GLY A 40 -3.06 19.89 5.79
N ALA A 41 -4.26 19.35 5.63
CA ALA A 41 -4.58 18.02 6.15
C ALA A 41 -4.05 16.93 5.21
N ILE A 42 -3.56 15.83 5.78
CA ILE A 42 -3.04 14.64 5.05
C ILE A 42 -4.01 14.14 3.97
N LYS A 43 -5.32 14.27 4.20
CA LYS A 43 -6.34 13.90 3.20
C LYS A 43 -6.17 14.64 1.85
N HIS A 44 -5.63 15.87 1.86
CA HIS A 44 -5.38 16.62 0.63
C HIS A 44 -4.20 16.04 -0.14
N TYR A 45 -3.11 15.67 0.55
CA TYR A 45 -1.98 15.00 -0.07
C TYR A 45 -2.38 13.65 -0.67
N LYS A 46 -3.19 12.87 0.06
CA LYS A 46 -3.72 11.60 -0.46
C LYS A 46 -4.60 11.79 -1.71
N LYS A 47 -5.36 12.87 -1.78
CA LYS A 47 -6.21 13.17 -2.94
C LYS A 47 -5.39 13.53 -4.19
N ILE A 48 -4.28 14.25 -4.03
CA ILE A 48 -3.45 14.74 -5.13
C ILE A 48 -2.43 13.68 -5.56
N TYR A 49 -1.76 13.04 -4.61
CA TYR A 49 -0.62 12.15 -4.82
C TYR A 49 -0.94 10.67 -4.55
N GLY A 50 -2.21 10.31 -4.38
CA GLY A 50 -2.64 8.95 -4.05
C GLY A 50 -2.30 8.52 -2.61
N SER A 51 -1.16 8.98 -2.07
CA SER A 51 -0.69 8.61 -0.74
C SER A 51 0.24 9.66 -0.14
N TRP A 52 0.56 9.51 1.15
CA TRP A 52 1.59 10.32 1.80
C TRP A 52 2.99 10.01 1.23
N ILE A 53 3.27 8.74 0.99
CA ILE A 53 4.54 8.31 0.39
C ILE A 53 4.67 8.89 -1.02
N GLY A 54 3.61 8.84 -1.83
CA GLY A 54 3.59 9.47 -3.15
C GLY A 54 3.92 10.95 -3.10
N ALA A 55 3.37 11.68 -2.13
CA ALA A 55 3.70 13.10 -1.93
C ALA A 55 5.18 13.32 -1.54
N LEU A 56 5.78 12.44 -0.73
CA LEU A 56 7.18 12.53 -0.34
C LEU A 56 8.13 12.23 -1.52
N ILE A 57 7.75 11.30 -2.40
CA ILE A 57 8.50 10.98 -3.62
C ILE A 57 8.43 12.17 -4.59
N ASP A 58 7.23 12.70 -4.83
CA ASP A 58 7.02 13.86 -5.72
C ASP A 58 7.80 15.09 -5.24
N ALA A 59 7.89 15.29 -3.92
CA ALA A 59 8.70 16.32 -3.29
C ALA A 59 10.22 16.03 -3.32
N GLY A 60 10.67 14.88 -3.85
CA GLY A 60 12.08 14.48 -3.88
C GLY A 60 12.69 14.19 -2.49
N LEU A 61 11.87 14.00 -1.46
CA LEU A 61 12.33 13.76 -0.08
C LEU A 61 12.67 12.28 0.18
N ILE A 62 12.13 11.38 -0.61
CA ILE A 62 12.46 9.96 -0.60
C ILE A 62 12.57 9.46 -2.04
N GLU A 63 13.46 8.49 -2.26
CA GLU A 63 13.58 7.84 -3.55
C GLU A 63 12.40 6.89 -3.79
N ASN A 64 12.01 6.71 -5.05
CA ASN A 64 11.05 5.67 -5.42
C ASN A 64 11.70 4.30 -5.19
N GLY A 65 11.11 3.45 -4.36
CA GLY A 65 11.71 2.18 -3.99
C GLY A 65 10.92 1.42 -2.92
N ILE A 66 11.65 0.75 -2.06
CA ILE A 66 11.09 -0.03 -0.95
C ILE A 66 11.36 0.67 0.35
N TRP A 67 10.31 0.91 1.13
CA TRP A 67 10.44 1.55 2.44
C TRP A 67 10.01 0.61 3.55
N LYS A 68 10.83 0.57 4.61
CA LYS A 68 10.46 -0.09 5.85
C LYS A 68 9.62 0.88 6.70
N THR A 69 8.42 0.45 7.06
CA THR A 69 7.52 1.18 7.95
C THR A 69 7.32 0.41 9.25
N SER A 70 6.63 1.01 10.22
CA SER A 70 6.24 0.32 11.45
C SER A 70 5.30 -0.88 11.21
N ARG A 71 4.69 -0.97 10.03
CA ARG A 71 3.76 -2.04 9.62
C ARG A 71 4.35 -3.00 8.58
N GLY A 72 5.65 -2.93 8.32
CA GLY A 72 6.33 -3.77 7.34
C GLY A 72 6.95 -2.99 6.19
N TYR A 73 7.15 -3.63 5.05
CA TYR A 73 7.69 -3.02 3.86
C TYR A 73 6.57 -2.49 2.98
N HIS A 74 6.74 -1.29 2.45
CA HIS A 74 5.88 -0.72 1.43
C HIS A 74 6.70 -0.47 0.17
N CYS A 75 6.09 -0.66 -0.99
CA CYS A 75 6.68 -0.37 -2.29
C CYS A 75 5.65 0.35 -3.16
N LEU A 76 6.12 1.21 -4.06
CA LEU A 76 5.27 1.88 -5.02
C LEU A 76 5.28 1.08 -6.33
N ALA A 77 4.11 0.70 -6.81
CA ALA A 77 3.91 0.14 -8.13
C ALA A 77 4.01 1.23 -9.22
N GLU A 78 4.19 0.83 -10.47
CA GLU A 78 4.40 1.76 -11.59
C GLU A 78 3.17 2.61 -11.90
N ASP A 79 1.97 2.11 -11.59
CA ASP A 79 0.71 2.86 -11.72
C ASP A 79 0.41 3.79 -10.52
N GLY A 80 1.29 3.79 -9.50
CA GLY A 80 1.17 4.62 -8.30
C GLY A 80 0.49 3.96 -7.11
N HIS A 81 0.09 2.71 -7.20
CA HIS A 81 -0.44 1.96 -6.06
C HIS A 81 0.64 1.69 -5.00
N ILE A 82 0.24 1.74 -3.72
CA ILE A 82 1.10 1.30 -2.63
C ILE A 82 0.86 -0.16 -2.35
N CYS A 83 1.90 -0.96 -2.54
CA CYS A 83 1.92 -2.38 -2.25
C CYS A 83 2.56 -2.66 -0.89
N LEU A 84 2.04 -3.64 -0.18
CA LEU A 84 2.51 -4.03 1.16
C LEU A 84 3.64 -5.07 1.10
N SER A 85 4.00 -5.52 -0.10
CA SER A 85 5.10 -6.45 -0.35
C SER A 85 5.65 -6.30 -1.78
N MET A 86 6.86 -6.80 -2.01
CA MET A 86 7.45 -6.87 -3.35
C MET A 86 6.66 -7.79 -4.28
N ALA A 87 6.10 -8.87 -3.73
CA ALA A 87 5.25 -9.78 -4.49
C ALA A 87 3.98 -9.09 -5.00
N GLU A 88 3.31 -8.32 -4.14
CA GLU A 88 2.18 -7.50 -4.57
C GLU A 88 2.58 -6.46 -5.63
N LYS A 89 3.74 -5.78 -5.45
CA LYS A 89 4.25 -4.87 -6.48
C LYS A 89 4.48 -5.58 -7.82
N SER A 90 5.09 -6.76 -7.80
CA SER A 90 5.33 -7.52 -9.04
C SER A 90 4.03 -7.91 -9.76
N ILE A 91 2.98 -8.23 -9.00
CA ILE A 91 1.66 -8.51 -9.57
C ILE A 91 1.03 -7.23 -10.13
N ASP A 92 1.09 -6.14 -9.38
CA ASP A 92 0.55 -4.83 -9.74
C ASP A 92 1.18 -4.30 -11.04
N ASP A 93 2.52 -4.27 -11.09
CA ASP A 93 3.27 -3.87 -12.29
C ASP A 93 2.95 -4.77 -13.49
N TYR A 94 2.78 -6.08 -13.27
CA TYR A 94 2.36 -7.01 -14.33
C TYR A 94 0.98 -6.65 -14.88
N LEU A 95 0.01 -6.37 -14.01
CA LEU A 95 -1.34 -5.95 -14.40
C LEU A 95 -1.29 -4.64 -15.18
N TYR A 96 -0.51 -3.68 -14.70
CA TYR A 96 -0.32 -2.39 -15.37
C TYR A 96 0.27 -2.53 -16.76
N HIS A 97 1.36 -3.29 -16.93
CA HIS A 97 2.02 -3.50 -18.22
C HIS A 97 1.13 -4.23 -19.24
N ASN A 98 0.23 -5.08 -18.78
CA ASN A 98 -0.75 -5.76 -19.64
C ASN A 98 -2.05 -4.98 -19.82
N ASN A 99 -2.12 -3.71 -19.37
CA ASN A 99 -3.31 -2.86 -19.43
C ASN A 99 -4.55 -3.48 -18.77
N ILE A 100 -4.36 -4.33 -17.75
CA ILE A 100 -5.43 -4.94 -16.98
C ILE A 100 -5.83 -3.98 -15.86
N LYS A 101 -7.01 -3.36 -16.01
CA LYS A 101 -7.54 -2.45 -14.98
C LYS A 101 -7.87 -3.20 -13.70
N HIS A 102 -7.41 -2.69 -12.58
CA HIS A 102 -7.59 -3.32 -11.29
C HIS A 102 -7.77 -2.27 -10.17
N GLU A 103 -8.36 -2.71 -9.06
CA GLU A 103 -8.48 -1.94 -7.83
C GLU A 103 -7.57 -2.56 -6.77
N LYS A 104 -6.90 -1.73 -5.97
CA LYS A 104 -6.04 -2.16 -4.87
C LYS A 104 -6.82 -2.23 -3.56
N GLU A 105 -6.56 -3.27 -2.76
CA GLU A 105 -7.16 -3.50 -1.44
C GLU A 105 -8.71 -3.45 -1.41
N PRO A 106 -9.43 -4.12 -2.34
CA PRO A 106 -10.89 -4.14 -2.32
C PRO A 106 -11.41 -4.80 -1.04
N ARG A 107 -12.55 -4.34 -0.54
CA ARG A 107 -13.20 -4.96 0.61
C ARG A 107 -13.98 -6.21 0.20
N TYR A 108 -13.85 -7.27 0.96
CA TYR A 108 -14.74 -8.42 0.85
C TYR A 108 -16.17 -8.04 1.28
N PRO A 109 -17.19 -8.74 0.76
CA PRO A 109 -18.60 -8.46 1.10
C PRO A 109 -18.92 -8.64 2.58
N GLU A 110 -18.10 -9.35 3.32
CA GLU A 110 -18.33 -9.66 4.75
C GLU A 110 -17.05 -9.46 5.56
N GLY A 111 -17.22 -8.94 6.76
CA GLY A 111 -16.11 -8.71 7.71
C GLY A 111 -15.24 -7.51 7.34
N ASN A 112 -14.06 -7.46 7.95
CA ASN A 112 -13.05 -6.41 7.72
C ASN A 112 -11.90 -6.90 6.83
N TYR A 113 -12.16 -7.93 6.01
CA TYR A 113 -11.16 -8.50 5.13
C TYR A 113 -11.02 -7.67 3.85
N ARG A 114 -9.77 -7.59 3.37
CA ARG A 114 -9.43 -6.98 2.09
C ARG A 114 -8.74 -8.01 1.21
N GLY A 115 -9.01 -7.93 -0.08
CA GLY A 115 -8.24 -8.62 -1.11
C GLY A 115 -7.02 -7.79 -1.48
N ASP A 116 -6.09 -8.39 -2.21
CA ASP A 116 -4.94 -7.65 -2.71
C ASP A 116 -5.35 -6.82 -3.94
N PHE A 117 -6.11 -7.43 -4.86
CA PHE A 117 -6.65 -6.74 -6.04
C PHE A 117 -8.07 -7.21 -6.39
N LEU A 118 -8.77 -6.37 -7.20
CA LEU A 118 -10.04 -6.70 -7.83
C LEU A 118 -9.96 -6.39 -9.33
N ILE A 119 -10.29 -7.37 -10.17
CA ILE A 119 -10.28 -7.26 -11.63
C ILE A 119 -11.64 -7.72 -12.15
N ASN A 120 -12.42 -6.80 -12.72
CA ASN A 120 -13.75 -7.12 -13.28
C ASN A 120 -14.66 -7.92 -12.32
N GLY A 121 -14.61 -7.60 -11.01
CA GLY A 121 -15.39 -8.31 -9.98
C GLY A 121 -14.76 -9.61 -9.47
N ILE A 122 -13.60 -10.00 -9.95
CA ILE A 122 -12.83 -11.18 -9.52
C ILE A 122 -11.78 -10.72 -8.51
N PHE A 123 -11.78 -11.28 -7.31
CA PHE A 123 -10.73 -11.03 -6.32
C PHE A 123 -9.44 -11.74 -6.69
N VAL A 124 -8.33 -11.09 -6.48
CA VAL A 124 -6.98 -11.65 -6.62
C VAL A 124 -6.27 -11.59 -5.29
N GLU A 125 -5.69 -12.69 -4.87
CA GLU A 125 -5.00 -12.83 -3.57
C GLU A 125 -3.64 -13.47 -3.76
N TYR A 126 -2.63 -12.85 -3.20
CA TYR A 126 -1.30 -13.44 -3.11
C TYR A 126 -1.11 -14.15 -1.76
N PHE A 127 -0.95 -15.46 -1.79
CA PHE A 127 -0.77 -16.30 -0.61
C PHE A 127 0.70 -16.64 -0.40
N GLY A 128 1.48 -15.64 0.03
CA GLY A 128 2.93 -15.76 0.19
C GLY A 128 3.40 -16.54 1.42
N LEU A 129 2.55 -16.72 2.43
CA LEU A 129 2.91 -17.31 3.72
C LEU A 129 2.10 -18.61 4.00
N VAL A 130 1.75 -19.35 2.96
CA VAL A 130 1.10 -20.67 3.12
C VAL A 130 1.98 -21.58 3.97
N GLY A 131 1.35 -22.24 4.96
CA GLY A 131 2.03 -23.08 5.95
C GLY A 131 2.16 -22.41 7.33
N ASP A 132 1.97 -21.10 7.45
CA ASP A 132 1.77 -20.44 8.72
C ASP A 132 0.33 -20.66 9.21
N LYS A 133 0.17 -21.19 10.43
CA LYS A 133 -1.13 -21.58 10.98
C LYS A 133 -2.13 -20.43 11.07
N GLU A 134 -1.70 -19.25 11.44
CA GLU A 134 -2.59 -18.08 11.58
C GLU A 134 -2.92 -17.48 10.20
N TYR A 135 -1.96 -17.50 9.30
CA TYR A 135 -2.18 -17.07 7.93
C TYR A 135 -3.13 -18.01 7.18
N ASP A 136 -2.96 -19.34 7.32
CA ASP A 136 -3.84 -20.35 6.72
C ASP A 136 -5.30 -20.24 7.22
N LYS A 137 -5.52 -19.83 8.47
CA LYS A 137 -6.86 -19.51 8.96
C LYS A 137 -7.50 -18.35 8.20
N LYS A 138 -6.74 -17.29 7.93
CA LYS A 138 -7.22 -16.13 7.15
C LYS A 138 -7.55 -16.54 5.72
N ILE A 139 -6.70 -17.34 5.08
CA ILE A 139 -6.96 -17.89 3.73
C ILE A 139 -8.31 -18.65 3.73
N LYS A 140 -8.51 -19.57 4.68
CA LYS A 140 -9.75 -20.34 4.78
C LYS A 140 -10.99 -19.45 4.94
N ILE A 141 -10.88 -18.36 5.70
CA ILE A 141 -11.98 -17.41 5.90
C ILE A 141 -12.27 -16.69 4.57
N LYS A 142 -11.26 -16.14 3.88
CA LYS A 142 -11.43 -15.45 2.60
C LYS A 142 -12.09 -16.37 1.54
N ARG A 143 -11.64 -17.63 1.43
CA ARG A 143 -12.25 -18.63 0.55
C ARG A 143 -13.71 -18.89 0.89
N LYS A 144 -14.05 -19.04 2.18
CA LYS A 144 -15.45 -19.23 2.63
C LYS A 144 -16.33 -18.03 2.27
N ILE A 145 -15.82 -16.80 2.45
CA ILE A 145 -16.55 -15.59 2.08
C ILE A 145 -16.75 -15.56 0.56
N ALA A 146 -15.71 -15.82 -0.23
CA ALA A 146 -15.81 -15.88 -1.68
C ALA A 146 -16.87 -16.91 -2.13
N GLN A 147 -16.85 -18.11 -1.57
CA GLN A 147 -17.84 -19.15 -1.85
C GLN A 147 -19.26 -18.73 -1.45
N LYS A 148 -19.44 -18.18 -0.24
CA LYS A 148 -20.75 -17.74 0.28
C LYS A 148 -21.42 -16.68 -0.58
N TYR A 149 -20.63 -15.75 -1.12
CA TYR A 149 -21.11 -14.63 -1.93
C TYR A 149 -20.97 -14.88 -3.44
N ASN A 150 -20.60 -16.10 -3.84
CA ASN A 150 -20.37 -16.47 -5.25
C ASN A 150 -19.40 -15.51 -5.96
N VAL A 151 -18.35 -15.11 -5.27
CA VAL A 151 -17.29 -14.26 -5.79
C VAL A 151 -16.15 -15.14 -6.30
N GLN A 152 -15.71 -14.90 -7.53
CA GLN A 152 -14.55 -15.59 -8.07
C GLN A 152 -13.26 -15.11 -7.39
N LEU A 153 -12.32 -16.03 -7.21
CA LEU A 153 -11.03 -15.80 -6.56
C LEU A 153 -9.91 -16.39 -7.42
N ILE A 154 -8.94 -15.53 -7.76
CA ILE A 154 -7.65 -15.94 -8.32
C ILE A 154 -6.65 -15.98 -7.17
N GLU A 155 -6.08 -17.14 -6.95
CA GLU A 155 -5.06 -17.36 -5.92
C GLU A 155 -3.70 -17.41 -6.59
N ILE A 156 -2.78 -16.56 -6.13
CA ILE A 156 -1.40 -16.48 -6.61
C ILE A 156 -0.48 -16.92 -5.49
N TYR A 157 0.51 -17.71 -5.83
CA TYR A 157 1.48 -18.28 -4.91
C TYR A 157 2.91 -17.84 -5.30
N PRO A 158 3.90 -18.01 -4.42
CA PRO A 158 5.29 -17.64 -4.72
C PRO A 158 5.83 -18.21 -6.04
N HIS A 159 5.48 -19.46 -6.37
CA HIS A 159 5.94 -20.10 -7.61
C HIS A 159 5.36 -19.42 -8.86
N ASP A 160 4.13 -18.87 -8.80
CA ASP A 160 3.53 -18.19 -9.95
C ASP A 160 4.23 -16.88 -10.30
N ILE A 161 4.88 -16.22 -9.30
CA ILE A 161 5.68 -15.01 -9.55
C ILE A 161 7.08 -15.37 -10.02
N MET A 162 7.64 -16.50 -9.56
CA MET A 162 9.03 -16.90 -9.84
C MET A 162 9.17 -17.62 -11.17
N GLU A 163 8.12 -18.27 -11.66
CA GLU A 163 8.13 -19.00 -12.91
C GLU A 163 7.94 -18.09 -14.13
N VAL A 164 8.65 -18.38 -15.19
CA VAL A 164 8.43 -17.75 -16.50
C VAL A 164 6.98 -18.05 -16.95
N HIS A 165 6.23 -17.02 -17.32
CA HIS A 165 4.80 -17.12 -17.68
C HIS A 165 3.86 -17.61 -16.54
N GLY A 166 4.29 -17.56 -15.28
CA GLY A 166 3.42 -17.94 -14.16
C GLY A 166 2.23 -17.01 -14.02
N LEU A 167 2.46 -15.70 -14.04
CA LEU A 167 1.37 -14.70 -14.02
C LEU A 167 0.52 -14.74 -15.30
N ASP A 168 1.09 -15.05 -16.46
CA ASP A 168 0.31 -15.23 -17.71
C ASP A 168 -0.74 -16.35 -17.54
N ARG A 169 -0.38 -17.44 -16.87
CA ARG A 169 -1.34 -18.53 -16.56
C ARG A 169 -2.44 -18.08 -15.62
N CYS A 170 -2.09 -17.33 -14.57
CA CYS A 170 -3.06 -16.84 -13.60
C CYS A 170 -4.06 -15.85 -14.23
N PHE A 171 -3.60 -15.00 -15.13
CA PHE A 171 -4.38 -13.94 -15.73
C PHE A 171 -4.80 -14.19 -17.18
N LYS A 172 -4.67 -15.43 -17.67
CA LYS A 172 -4.96 -15.82 -19.06
C LYS A 172 -6.32 -15.33 -19.59
N GLN A 173 -7.32 -15.25 -18.72
CA GLN A 173 -8.66 -14.79 -19.11
C GLN A 173 -8.77 -13.29 -19.37
N PHE A 174 -7.73 -12.50 -19.05
CA PHE A 174 -7.69 -11.05 -19.21
C PHE A 174 -6.69 -10.61 -20.30
N LEU A 175 -5.85 -11.53 -20.78
CA LEU A 175 -4.93 -11.33 -21.89
C LEU A 175 -5.61 -11.62 -23.22
#